data_e7223100b0d2aacaf379385f0f9bbde3
#
_entry.id   e7223100b0d2aacaf379385f0f9bbde3
#
_cell.length_a   1.000
_cell.length_b   1.000
_cell.length_c   1.000
_cell.angle_alpha   90.00
_cell.angle_beta   90.00
_cell.angle_gamma   90.00
#
_symmetry.space_group_name_H-M   'P 1'
#
loop_
_entity.id
_entity.type
_entity.pdbx_description
1 polymer ?
#
loop_
_entity_poly.entity_id
_entity_poly.type
_entity_poly.pdbx_seq_one_letter_code
_entity_poly.pdbx_strand_id
1 'polypeptide(L)'
;GQMYVSSRHDGAVYRVAQNGTMTSYAGGMGVATGIAFDRNENLYVGDRSGTIFKIGRDQQVFVFATLEPSVSAYHLAFGPQGDLFVTGPTTSSFDSVYKIDPHGTVSRFYRGLGRPQGLAFDGAGNLYLAASLAGRRGIVRITPEGKASLEVAGQGLVGLAFAPGRSVILATTDAVHHLSWNVPGFPLLPE
;
A
#
# COMPACT_ATOMS: atom_id res chain seq x y z
N GLY A 1 -13.77 5.93 -12.54
CA GLY A 1 -13.56 4.88 -11.57
C GLY A 1 -14.30 5.13 -10.27
N GLN A 2 -14.41 4.12 -9.43
CA GLN A 2 -15.05 4.20 -8.11
C GLN A 2 -13.99 4.47 -7.05
N MET A 3 -14.24 5.39 -6.11
CA MET A 3 -13.35 5.67 -4.98
C MET A 3 -13.74 4.86 -3.75
N TYR A 4 -12.75 4.37 -3.01
CA TYR A 4 -12.95 3.67 -1.74
C TYR A 4 -12.07 4.29 -0.65
N VAL A 5 -12.58 4.33 0.58
CA VAL A 5 -11.91 4.92 1.74
C VAL A 5 -12.07 3.99 2.94
N SER A 6 -10.95 3.66 3.58
CA SER A 6 -10.96 2.95 4.86
C SER A 6 -11.16 3.92 6.01
N SER A 7 -11.93 3.51 7.01
CA SER A 7 -12.17 4.30 8.23
C SER A 7 -11.57 3.59 9.44
N ARG A 8 -10.66 4.29 10.10
CA ARG A 8 -10.03 3.82 11.34
C ARG A 8 -10.94 3.90 12.56
N HIS A 9 -12.00 4.69 12.46
CA HIS A 9 -12.89 4.95 13.60
C HIS A 9 -13.87 3.80 13.85
N ASP A 10 -14.43 3.25 12.78
CA ASP A 10 -15.48 2.22 12.82
C ASP A 10 -15.08 0.89 12.15
N GLY A 11 -13.82 0.77 11.72
CA GLY A 11 -13.31 -0.46 11.12
C GLY A 11 -14.03 -0.85 9.83
N ALA A 12 -14.40 0.13 9.01
CA ALA A 12 -15.16 -0.07 7.80
C ALA A 12 -14.44 0.46 6.55
N VAL A 13 -14.89 0.02 5.40
CA VAL A 13 -14.58 0.62 4.10
C VAL A 13 -15.84 1.21 3.50
N TYR A 14 -15.72 2.41 2.98
CA TYR A 14 -16.79 3.14 2.31
C TYR A 14 -16.49 3.31 0.83
N ARG A 15 -17.53 3.22 0.03
CA ARG A 15 -17.53 3.62 -1.37
C ARG A 15 -17.99 5.07 -1.44
N VAL A 16 -17.23 5.90 -2.15
CA VAL A 16 -17.52 7.34 -2.30
C VAL A 16 -17.98 7.62 -3.73
N ALA A 17 -19.18 8.14 -3.88
CA ALA A 17 -19.72 8.55 -5.16
C ALA A 17 -19.13 9.90 -5.61
N GLN A 18 -19.29 10.25 -6.90
CA GLN A 18 -18.78 11.52 -7.45
C GLN A 18 -19.37 12.76 -6.77
N ASN A 19 -20.57 12.67 -6.23
CA ASN A 19 -21.22 13.75 -5.48
C ASN A 19 -20.78 13.81 -4.00
N GLY A 20 -19.79 12.99 -3.60
CA GLY A 20 -19.29 12.92 -2.22
C GLY A 20 -20.12 12.04 -1.28
N THR A 21 -21.23 11.45 -1.71
CA THR A 21 -22.02 10.53 -0.87
C THR A 21 -21.21 9.28 -0.55
N MET A 22 -21.16 8.92 0.74
CA MET A 22 -20.47 7.73 1.23
C MET A 22 -21.51 6.64 1.54
N THR A 23 -21.27 5.44 1.04
CA THR A 23 -22.04 4.22 1.37
C THR A 23 -21.12 3.15 1.92
N SER A 24 -21.55 2.47 2.99
CA SER A 24 -20.78 1.37 3.55
C SER A 24 -20.59 0.26 2.49
N TYR A 25 -19.35 -0.20 2.35
CA TYR A 25 -19.00 -1.30 1.46
C TYR A 25 -18.74 -2.59 2.24
N ALA A 26 -17.97 -2.52 3.31
CA ALA A 26 -17.72 -3.64 4.22
C ALA A 26 -17.33 -3.10 5.60
N GLY A 27 -17.59 -3.88 6.65
CA GLY A 27 -17.29 -3.52 8.05
C GLY A 27 -16.92 -4.74 8.87
N GLY A 28 -16.78 -4.52 10.19
CA GLY A 28 -16.42 -5.58 11.15
C GLY A 28 -14.91 -5.82 11.28
N MET A 29 -14.10 -4.95 10.70
CA MET A 29 -12.65 -4.91 10.90
C MET A 29 -12.34 -3.98 12.09
N GLY A 30 -11.25 -4.22 12.84
CA GLY A 30 -10.91 -3.43 14.03
C GLY A 30 -10.49 -2.00 13.69
N VAL A 31 -9.25 -1.80 13.28
CA VAL A 31 -8.70 -0.50 12.85
C VAL A 31 -8.24 -0.62 11.40
N ALA A 32 -9.19 -0.49 10.47
CA ALA A 32 -8.93 -0.56 9.05
C ALA A 32 -7.99 0.59 8.60
N THR A 33 -6.95 0.24 7.83
CA THR A 33 -5.92 1.17 7.41
C THR A 33 -5.71 1.14 5.89
N GLY A 34 -4.63 0.57 5.37
CA GLY A 34 -4.40 0.50 3.94
C GLY A 34 -5.37 -0.42 3.21
N ILE A 35 -5.67 -0.09 1.97
CA ILE A 35 -6.55 -0.88 1.09
C ILE A 35 -5.88 -1.07 -0.26
N ALA A 36 -6.15 -2.22 -0.91
CA ALA A 36 -5.73 -2.50 -2.28
C ALA A 36 -6.72 -3.44 -2.97
N PHE A 37 -6.90 -3.30 -4.27
CA PHE A 37 -7.67 -4.22 -5.10
C PHE A 37 -6.76 -5.18 -5.84
N ASP A 38 -7.16 -6.45 -5.95
CA ASP A 38 -6.55 -7.38 -6.90
C ASP A 38 -7.19 -7.24 -8.30
N ARG A 39 -6.65 -7.97 -9.28
CA ARG A 39 -7.17 -7.96 -10.66
C ARG A 39 -8.56 -8.57 -10.81
N ASN A 40 -9.03 -9.32 -9.81
CA ASN A 40 -10.35 -9.91 -9.76
C ASN A 40 -11.36 -9.01 -9.02
N GLU A 41 -10.96 -7.76 -8.72
CA GLU A 41 -11.77 -6.78 -7.98
C GLU A 41 -12.11 -7.20 -6.54
N ASN A 42 -11.35 -8.12 -5.94
CA ASN A 42 -11.43 -8.31 -4.50
C ASN A 42 -10.66 -7.19 -3.79
N LEU A 43 -11.23 -6.68 -2.73
CA LEU A 43 -10.61 -5.65 -1.89
C LEU A 43 -9.82 -6.31 -0.75
N TYR A 44 -8.61 -5.85 -0.52
CA TYR A 44 -7.80 -6.26 0.63
C TYR A 44 -7.63 -5.08 1.58
N VAL A 45 -7.75 -5.35 2.87
CA VAL A 45 -7.72 -4.32 3.92
C VAL A 45 -6.75 -4.76 5.01
N GLY A 46 -5.79 -3.90 5.34
CA GLY A 46 -4.91 -4.10 6.47
C GLY A 46 -5.52 -3.55 7.76
N ASP A 47 -5.55 -4.37 8.80
CA ASP A 47 -5.98 -3.99 10.13
C ASP A 47 -4.80 -3.93 11.11
N ARG A 48 -4.81 -2.98 12.03
CA ARG A 48 -3.72 -2.80 13.01
C ARG A 48 -3.52 -3.98 13.96
N SER A 49 -4.48 -4.88 14.09
CA SER A 49 -4.31 -6.15 14.80
C SER A 49 -3.29 -7.09 14.16
N GLY A 50 -2.89 -6.81 12.91
CA GLY A 50 -2.03 -7.66 12.09
C GLY A 50 -2.82 -8.46 11.06
N THR A 51 -4.13 -8.37 11.05
CA THR A 51 -4.96 -9.11 10.11
C THR A 51 -5.02 -8.40 8.75
N ILE A 52 -4.81 -9.13 7.69
CA ILE A 52 -5.13 -8.72 6.33
C ILE A 52 -6.42 -9.41 5.94
N PHE A 53 -7.47 -8.62 5.75
CA PHE A 53 -8.77 -9.11 5.28
C PHE A 53 -8.84 -9.11 3.76
N LYS A 54 -9.57 -10.07 3.22
CA LYS A 54 -10.01 -10.12 1.81
C LYS A 54 -11.52 -9.97 1.78
N ILE A 55 -12.01 -9.07 0.95
CA ILE A 55 -13.43 -8.79 0.76
C ILE A 55 -13.75 -9.14 -0.69
N GLY A 56 -14.61 -10.14 -0.88
CA GLY A 56 -15.08 -10.56 -2.20
C GLY A 56 -16.00 -9.53 -2.86
N ARG A 57 -16.32 -9.74 -4.14
CA ARG A 57 -17.32 -8.92 -4.86
C ARG A 57 -18.71 -9.01 -4.25
N ASP A 58 -19.00 -10.11 -3.56
CA ASP A 58 -20.22 -10.34 -2.78
C ASP A 58 -20.20 -9.66 -1.41
N GLN A 59 -19.15 -8.90 -1.13
CA GLN A 59 -18.89 -8.19 0.13
C GLN A 59 -18.68 -9.10 1.34
N GLN A 60 -18.46 -10.41 1.13
CA GLN A 60 -18.07 -11.31 2.20
C GLN A 60 -16.63 -11.02 2.64
N VAL A 61 -16.41 -10.97 3.96
CA VAL A 61 -15.13 -10.64 4.58
C VAL A 61 -14.46 -11.91 5.08
N PHE A 62 -13.22 -12.15 4.67
CA PHE A 62 -12.41 -13.30 5.05
C PHE A 62 -11.07 -12.84 5.60
N VAL A 63 -10.49 -13.60 6.53
CA VAL A 63 -9.08 -13.45 6.90
C VAL A 63 -8.24 -14.05 5.77
N PHE A 64 -7.36 -13.23 5.18
CA PHE A 64 -6.47 -13.66 4.11
C PHE A 64 -5.09 -14.04 4.65
N ALA A 65 -4.53 -13.22 5.53
CA ALA A 65 -3.23 -13.46 6.14
C ALA A 65 -3.14 -12.78 7.51
N THR A 66 -2.16 -13.19 8.31
CA THR A 66 -1.89 -12.58 9.62
C THR A 66 -0.42 -12.20 9.71
N LEU A 67 -0.16 -10.98 10.14
CA LEU A 67 1.13 -10.39 10.44
C LEU A 67 1.20 -10.04 11.92
N GLU A 68 2.33 -9.50 12.38
CA GLU A 68 2.43 -8.96 13.73
C GLU A 68 1.55 -7.69 13.86
N PRO A 69 0.92 -7.44 15.01
CA PRO A 69 0.21 -6.19 15.26
C PRO A 69 1.08 -4.95 15.06
N SER A 70 0.49 -3.85 14.60
CA SER A 70 1.21 -2.62 14.32
C SER A 70 0.59 -1.42 15.02
N VAL A 71 1.43 -0.56 15.58
CA VAL A 71 1.03 0.76 16.08
C VAL A 71 0.79 1.76 14.95
N SER A 72 1.33 1.48 13.76
CA SER A 72 1.17 2.29 12.55
C SER A 72 0.16 1.67 11.58
N ALA A 73 -0.23 2.44 10.57
CA ALA A 73 -1.06 1.93 9.49
C ALA A 73 -0.28 0.90 8.66
N TYR A 74 -0.97 -0.15 8.22
CA TYR A 74 -0.51 -0.97 7.12
C TYR A 74 -0.78 -0.24 5.80
N HIS A 75 0.12 -0.39 4.84
CA HIS A 75 -0.09 0.05 3.46
C HIS A 75 0.09 -1.15 2.55
N LEU A 76 -0.76 -1.24 1.54
CA LEU A 76 -0.88 -2.40 0.67
C LEU A 76 -0.76 -2.00 -0.80
N ALA A 77 -0.09 -2.84 -1.60
CA ALA A 77 -0.14 -2.74 -3.06
C ALA A 77 0.06 -4.12 -3.68
N PHE A 78 -0.66 -4.42 -4.76
CA PHE A 78 -0.42 -5.60 -5.57
C PHE A 78 0.73 -5.38 -6.54
N GLY A 79 1.64 -6.34 -6.58
CA GLY A 79 2.69 -6.41 -7.60
C GLY A 79 2.19 -7.03 -8.91
N PRO A 80 3.03 -6.96 -9.98
CA PRO A 80 2.64 -7.45 -11.30
C PRO A 80 2.32 -8.95 -11.38
N GLN A 81 2.88 -9.77 -10.50
CA GLN A 81 2.60 -11.21 -10.43
C GLN A 81 1.37 -11.57 -9.60
N GLY A 82 0.69 -10.58 -9.01
CA GLY A 82 -0.51 -10.80 -8.18
C GLY A 82 -0.21 -11.09 -6.70
N ASP A 83 1.05 -10.99 -6.28
CA ASP A 83 1.41 -11.00 -4.87
C ASP A 83 1.03 -9.67 -4.21
N LEU A 84 0.56 -9.71 -2.96
CA LEU A 84 0.28 -8.53 -2.17
C LEU A 84 1.53 -8.13 -1.37
N PHE A 85 1.96 -6.88 -1.53
CA PHE A 85 3.05 -6.31 -0.75
C PHE A 85 2.51 -5.42 0.36
N VAL A 86 3.09 -5.56 1.55
CA VAL A 86 2.60 -4.91 2.76
C VAL A 86 3.75 -4.24 3.49
N THR A 87 3.59 -2.96 3.82
CA THR A 87 4.44 -2.25 4.76
C THR A 87 3.74 -2.13 6.11
N GLY A 88 4.49 -2.25 7.19
CA GLY A 88 4.04 -2.54 8.55
C GLY A 88 4.26 -4.02 8.87
N PRO A 89 4.30 -4.41 10.10
CA PRO A 89 4.31 -3.58 11.31
C PRO A 89 5.56 -2.70 11.42
N THR A 90 5.39 -1.51 11.99
CA THR A 90 6.51 -0.63 12.33
C THR A 90 6.90 -0.90 13.77
N THR A 91 7.96 -1.64 13.97
CA THR A 91 8.41 -2.11 15.29
C THR A 91 9.84 -1.67 15.62
N SER A 92 10.59 -1.20 14.62
CA SER A 92 12.01 -0.88 14.78
C SER A 92 12.48 0.16 13.74
N SER A 93 13.79 0.46 13.77
CA SER A 93 14.44 1.25 12.71
C SER A 93 14.81 0.42 11.48
N PHE A 94 14.57 -0.90 11.52
CA PHE A 94 14.87 -1.87 10.47
C PHE A 94 13.63 -2.66 10.09
N ASP A 95 12.58 -1.93 9.74
CA ASP A 95 11.31 -2.52 9.35
C ASP A 95 11.41 -3.23 8.00
N SER A 96 10.44 -4.10 7.76
CA SER A 96 10.38 -4.95 6.58
C SER A 96 9.24 -4.54 5.63
N VAL A 97 9.39 -4.89 4.38
CA VAL A 97 8.29 -5.09 3.44
C VAL A 97 8.00 -6.59 3.39
N TYR A 98 6.77 -6.95 3.59
CA TYR A 98 6.29 -8.33 3.46
C TYR A 98 5.65 -8.54 2.10
N LYS A 99 5.74 -9.76 1.62
CA LYS A 99 5.10 -10.26 0.42
C LYS A 99 4.17 -11.40 0.84
N ILE A 100 2.93 -11.35 0.37
CA ILE A 100 1.91 -12.37 0.63
C ILE A 100 1.50 -12.93 -0.72
N ASP A 101 1.69 -14.24 -0.90
CA ASP A 101 1.31 -14.91 -2.14
C ASP A 101 -0.23 -15.04 -2.28
N PRO A 102 -0.75 -15.47 -3.44
CA PRO A 102 -2.20 -15.62 -3.64
C PRO A 102 -2.86 -16.64 -2.70
N HIS A 103 -2.10 -17.49 -2.02
CA HIS A 103 -2.58 -18.48 -1.05
C HIS A 103 -2.57 -17.96 0.39
N GLY A 104 -2.10 -16.71 0.61
CA GLY A 104 -2.00 -16.09 1.93
C GLY A 104 -0.70 -16.39 2.68
N THR A 105 0.30 -17.02 2.01
CA THR A 105 1.59 -17.31 2.63
C THR A 105 2.44 -16.04 2.73
N VAL A 106 2.82 -15.69 3.96
CA VAL A 106 3.60 -14.49 4.25
C VAL A 106 5.09 -14.79 4.17
N SER A 107 5.82 -13.97 3.46
CA SER A 107 7.29 -13.99 3.38
C SER A 107 7.85 -12.58 3.50
N ARG A 108 9.11 -12.46 3.88
CA ARG A 108 9.80 -11.17 3.91
C ARG A 108 10.41 -10.89 2.53
N PHE A 109 9.99 -9.78 1.91
CA PHE A 109 10.55 -9.34 0.63
C PHE A 109 11.84 -8.52 0.82
N TYR A 110 11.80 -7.53 1.74
CA TYR A 110 12.94 -6.66 2.02
C TYR A 110 13.00 -6.29 3.50
N ARG A 111 14.19 -6.00 4.02
CA ARG A 111 14.40 -5.52 5.40
C ARG A 111 15.47 -4.44 5.42
N GLY A 112 15.37 -3.52 6.37
CA GLY A 112 16.36 -2.48 6.61
C GLY A 112 15.87 -1.08 6.27
N LEU A 113 14.55 -0.90 6.26
CA LEU A 113 13.92 0.40 6.04
C LEU A 113 13.51 1.04 7.37
N GLY A 114 13.65 2.35 7.46
CA GLY A 114 13.06 3.12 8.55
C GLY A 114 11.65 3.56 8.19
N ARG A 115 10.65 3.12 8.96
CA ARG A 115 9.25 3.49 8.85
C ARG A 115 8.73 3.47 7.41
N PRO A 116 8.67 2.32 6.74
CA PRO A 116 8.09 2.19 5.41
C PRO A 116 6.58 2.48 5.46
N GLN A 117 6.09 3.26 4.48
CA GLN A 117 4.70 3.70 4.39
C GLN A 117 4.16 3.43 2.98
N GLY A 118 3.36 4.36 2.41
CA GLY A 118 2.72 4.18 1.12
C GLY A 118 3.65 3.68 0.02
N LEU A 119 3.16 2.74 -0.79
CA LEU A 119 3.94 2.00 -1.77
C LEU A 119 3.17 1.85 -3.08
N ALA A 120 3.91 1.74 -4.18
CA ALA A 120 3.38 1.52 -5.52
C ALA A 120 4.42 0.82 -6.40
N PHE A 121 3.96 0.13 -7.46
CA PHE A 121 4.83 -0.53 -8.43
C PHE A 121 4.94 0.27 -9.72
N ASP A 122 6.10 0.18 -10.37
CA ASP A 122 6.24 0.57 -11.77
C ASP A 122 5.93 -0.60 -12.72
N GLY A 123 5.84 -0.30 -14.02
CA GLY A 123 5.58 -1.30 -15.06
C GLY A 123 6.70 -2.34 -15.24
N ALA A 124 7.89 -2.09 -14.71
CA ALA A 124 9.02 -3.03 -14.72
C ALA A 124 9.06 -3.94 -13.48
N GLY A 125 8.11 -3.74 -12.52
CA GLY A 125 8.01 -4.52 -11.31
C GLY A 125 8.90 -4.03 -10.15
N ASN A 126 9.48 -2.83 -10.26
CA ASN A 126 10.16 -2.24 -9.12
C ASN A 126 9.13 -1.69 -8.13
N LEU A 127 9.37 -1.92 -6.85
CA LEU A 127 8.59 -1.36 -5.76
C LEU A 127 9.15 0.01 -5.36
N TYR A 128 8.30 1.01 -5.33
CA TYR A 128 8.61 2.34 -4.79
C TYR A 128 7.82 2.55 -3.51
N LEU A 129 8.45 3.12 -2.48
CA LEU A 129 7.79 3.38 -1.21
C LEU A 129 8.42 4.56 -0.45
N ALA A 130 7.60 5.22 0.34
CA ALA A 130 8.06 6.26 1.25
C ALA A 130 8.71 5.61 2.48
N ALA A 131 10.04 5.73 2.61
CA ALA A 131 10.80 5.11 3.70
C ALA A 131 12.12 5.86 3.97
N SER A 132 12.80 5.50 5.05
CA SER A 132 14.21 5.87 5.21
C SER A 132 15.09 4.71 4.79
N LEU A 133 16.09 4.99 3.97
CA LEU A 133 17.15 4.08 3.58
C LEU A 133 18.48 4.63 4.09
N ALA A 134 19.21 3.85 4.89
CA ALA A 134 20.46 4.26 5.52
C ALA A 134 20.34 5.65 6.23
N GLY A 135 19.25 5.83 6.97
CA GLY A 135 18.99 7.07 7.72
C GLY A 135 18.44 8.25 6.90
N ARG A 136 18.35 8.14 5.57
CA ARG A 136 17.85 9.21 4.70
C ARG A 136 16.40 8.95 4.31
N ARG A 137 15.49 9.85 4.67
CA ARG A 137 14.06 9.81 4.32
C ARG A 137 13.84 10.18 2.87
N GLY A 138 12.93 9.45 2.19
CA GLY A 138 12.58 9.74 0.81
C GLY A 138 11.69 8.70 0.16
N ILE A 139 11.73 8.66 -1.16
CA ILE A 139 11.17 7.57 -1.96
C ILE A 139 12.30 6.59 -2.26
N VAL A 140 12.14 5.38 -1.78
CA VAL A 140 13.06 4.25 -1.99
C VAL A 140 12.50 3.37 -3.10
N ARG A 141 13.33 3.00 -4.07
CA ARG A 141 13.04 1.98 -5.05
C ARG A 141 13.69 0.66 -4.61
N ILE A 142 12.98 -0.44 -4.74
CA ILE A 142 13.49 -1.80 -4.54
C ILE A 142 13.20 -2.60 -5.79
N THR A 143 14.25 -3.15 -6.42
CA THR A 143 14.11 -4.00 -7.61
C THR A 143 13.55 -5.38 -7.23
N PRO A 144 13.05 -6.17 -8.20
CA PRO A 144 12.62 -7.54 -7.95
C PRO A 144 13.70 -8.42 -7.30
N GLU A 145 14.99 -8.12 -7.55
CA GLU A 145 16.15 -8.82 -6.97
C GLU A 145 16.51 -8.33 -5.57
N GLY A 146 15.74 -7.39 -4.99
CA GLY A 146 15.95 -6.85 -3.65
C GLY A 146 17.05 -5.78 -3.55
N LYS A 147 17.43 -5.13 -4.65
CA LYS A 147 18.37 -3.98 -4.61
C LYS A 147 17.61 -2.70 -4.30
N ALA A 148 17.99 -2.01 -3.21
CA ALA A 148 17.36 -0.76 -2.80
C ALA A 148 18.20 0.47 -3.17
N SER A 149 17.54 1.53 -3.62
CA SER A 149 18.12 2.85 -3.90
C SER A 149 17.19 3.98 -3.46
N LEU A 150 17.76 5.09 -3.02
CA LEU A 150 17.00 6.31 -2.71
C LEU A 150 16.86 7.14 -3.98
N GLU A 151 15.67 7.24 -4.53
CA GLU A 151 15.39 7.94 -5.79
C GLU A 151 15.10 9.44 -5.57
N VAL A 152 14.34 9.76 -4.52
CA VAL A 152 14.04 11.14 -4.12
C VAL A 152 14.29 11.27 -2.63
N ALA A 153 15.10 12.24 -2.24
CA ALA A 153 15.27 12.61 -0.84
C ALA A 153 14.28 13.72 -0.47
N GLY A 154 13.56 13.55 0.64
CA GLY A 154 12.59 14.53 1.13
C GLY A 154 12.05 14.17 2.49
N GLN A 155 11.98 15.15 3.38
CA GLN A 155 11.37 14.99 4.69
C GLN A 155 9.82 14.94 4.55
N GLY A 156 9.16 14.29 5.49
CA GLY A 156 7.70 14.25 5.54
C GLY A 156 7.02 13.40 4.47
N LEU A 157 7.75 12.75 3.55
CA LEU A 157 7.17 11.87 2.55
C LEU A 157 6.50 10.67 3.20
N VAL A 158 5.21 10.45 2.90
CA VAL A 158 4.36 9.41 3.49
C VAL A 158 3.74 8.47 2.46
N GLY A 159 3.71 8.87 1.18
CA GLY A 159 3.14 8.04 0.13
C GLY A 159 3.44 8.53 -1.26
N LEU A 160 3.13 7.68 -2.24
CA LEU A 160 3.22 7.99 -3.65
C LEU A 160 2.16 7.23 -4.44
N ALA A 161 1.83 7.76 -5.60
CA ALA A 161 1.04 7.07 -6.62
C ALA A 161 1.59 7.43 -8.00
N PHE A 162 1.70 6.43 -8.88
CA PHE A 162 1.95 6.70 -10.29
C PHE A 162 0.70 7.25 -10.96
N ALA A 163 0.87 8.24 -11.80
CA ALA A 163 -0.20 8.90 -12.53
C ALA A 163 0.01 8.78 -14.06
N PRO A 164 -1.05 8.95 -14.87
CA PRO A 164 -0.92 8.96 -16.33
C PRO A 164 0.14 9.95 -16.82
N GLY A 165 0.70 9.69 -18.02
CA GLY A 165 1.68 10.60 -18.61
C GLY A 165 3.09 10.49 -18.02
N ARG A 166 3.44 9.34 -17.43
CA ARG A 166 4.75 9.11 -16.80
C ARG A 166 5.06 10.13 -15.72
N SER A 167 4.11 10.31 -14.82
CA SER A 167 4.24 11.21 -13.68
C SER A 167 3.98 10.48 -12.37
N VAL A 168 4.39 11.09 -11.28
CA VAL A 168 4.16 10.57 -9.92
C VAL A 168 3.57 11.67 -9.05
N ILE A 169 2.64 11.28 -8.21
CA ILE A 169 2.10 12.12 -7.15
C ILE A 169 2.77 11.67 -5.86
N LEU A 170 3.42 12.60 -5.17
CA LEU A 170 4.04 12.37 -3.87
C LEU A 170 3.22 13.08 -2.80
N ALA A 171 2.90 12.37 -1.73
CA ALA A 171 2.23 12.92 -0.57
C ALA A 171 3.25 13.13 0.56
N THR A 172 3.25 14.32 1.13
CA THR A 172 3.89 14.65 2.41
C THR A 172 2.85 14.75 3.51
N THR A 173 3.27 15.09 4.72
CA THR A 173 2.36 15.31 5.86
C THR A 173 1.44 16.53 5.66
N ASP A 174 1.80 17.45 4.78
CA ASP A 174 1.18 18.77 4.64
C ASP A 174 0.90 19.19 3.18
N ALA A 175 1.41 18.45 2.19
CA ALA A 175 1.25 18.79 0.78
C ALA A 175 1.18 17.58 -0.14
N VAL A 176 0.68 17.81 -1.36
CA VAL A 176 0.72 16.86 -2.47
C VAL A 176 1.50 17.51 -3.61
N HIS A 177 2.47 16.79 -4.14
CA HIS A 177 3.36 17.23 -5.21
C HIS A 177 3.15 16.37 -6.46
N HIS A 178 3.05 17.00 -7.61
CA HIS A 178 3.01 16.33 -8.91
C HIS A 178 4.34 16.54 -9.62
N LEU A 179 5.00 15.43 -9.99
CA LEU A 179 6.33 15.45 -10.62
C LEU A 179 6.31 14.67 -11.93
N SER A 180 7.00 15.18 -12.93
CA SER A 180 7.35 14.38 -14.11
C SER A 180 8.36 13.31 -13.68
N TRP A 181 8.01 12.05 -13.95
CA TRP A 181 8.83 10.91 -13.54
C TRP A 181 8.87 9.90 -14.69
N ASN A 182 9.79 9.95 -15.53
CA ASN A 182 9.84 9.17 -16.79
C ASN A 182 9.78 7.63 -16.60
N VAL A 183 8.97 7.18 -15.66
CA VAL A 183 8.72 5.77 -15.33
C VAL A 183 7.22 5.52 -15.43
N PRO A 184 6.74 4.56 -16.24
CA PRO A 184 5.35 4.19 -16.28
C PRO A 184 4.98 3.41 -15.00
N GLY A 185 3.89 3.81 -14.34
CA GLY A 185 3.33 3.07 -13.22
C GLY A 185 2.72 1.74 -13.66
N PHE A 186 2.67 0.79 -12.74
CA PHE A 186 1.88 -0.43 -12.93
C PHE A 186 0.39 -0.07 -12.74
N PRO A 187 -0.50 -0.42 -13.69
CA PRO A 187 -1.91 -0.11 -13.58
C PRO A 187 -2.54 -0.86 -12.39
N LEU A 188 -3.28 -0.14 -11.55
CA LEU A 188 -3.94 -0.72 -10.37
C LEU A 188 -5.09 -1.66 -10.76
N LEU A 189 -5.74 -1.37 -11.88
CA LEU A 189 -6.82 -2.19 -12.45
C LEU A 189 -6.54 -2.40 -13.95
N PRO A 190 -6.94 -3.54 -14.54
CA PRO A 190 -6.86 -3.72 -15.98
C PRO A 190 -7.72 -2.65 -16.69
N GLU A 191 -7.25 -2.22 -17.85
CA GLU A 191 -7.99 -1.32 -18.75
C GLU A 191 -9.23 -1.99 -19.32
#